data_20e61f151b4d3d6bfc57e8f735e8780a
#
_entry.id   20e61f151b4d3d6bfc57e8f735e8780a
#
_cell.length_a   1.000
_cell.length_b   1.000
_cell.length_c   1.000
_cell.angle_alpha   90.00
_cell.angle_beta   90.00
_cell.angle_gamma   90.00
#
_symmetry.space_group_name_H-M   'P 1'
#
loop_
_entity.id
_entity.type
_entity.pdbx_description
1 polymer ?
#
loop_
_entity_poly.entity_id
_entity_poly.type
_entity_poly.pdbx_seq_one_letter_code
_entity_poly.pdbx_strand_id
1 'polypeptide(L)'
;MEQLTAELERENYKRRYNRVLRSTIYTLIVVAAVAVLVATIWMPVLQIYGASMTPTLNEGDIVVSVKGSDFAPGYLVAFYLGNKILVKRVIARPGEWVDIDKDGNVFVNNVPLNEPYLAGKAFGDCNIELPYQVPDGKFFVMGDHRSTSVESRSTAVGGVAQEQIVGKILFRVWPLNCFGPVE
;
A
#
# COMPACT_ATOMS: atom_id res chain seq x y z
N MET A 1 -68.70 5.13 12.29
CA MET A 1 -67.97 6.09 11.44
C MET A 1 -66.57 6.41 12.04
N GLU A 2 -66.45 6.80 13.32
CA GLU A 2 -65.18 7.10 13.98
C GLU A 2 -64.19 5.93 14.01
N GLN A 3 -64.63 4.70 14.24
CA GLN A 3 -63.74 3.54 14.24
C GLN A 3 -63.13 3.26 12.85
N LEU A 4 -63.87 3.46 11.78
CA LEU A 4 -63.43 3.25 10.42
C LEU A 4 -62.41 4.30 9.99
N THR A 5 -62.56 5.55 10.41
CA THR A 5 -61.59 6.62 10.16
C THR A 5 -60.29 6.39 10.93
N ALA A 6 -60.33 5.94 12.17
CA ALA A 6 -59.14 5.61 12.96
C ALA A 6 -58.37 4.42 12.39
N GLU A 7 -59.04 3.40 11.86
CA GLU A 7 -58.37 2.28 11.18
C GLU A 7 -57.73 2.70 9.86
N LEU A 8 -58.37 3.54 9.07
CA LEU A 8 -57.80 4.09 7.83
C LEU A 8 -56.56 4.96 8.09
N GLU A 9 -56.60 5.80 9.12
CA GLU A 9 -55.46 6.60 9.53
C GLU A 9 -54.25 5.71 9.97
N ARG A 10 -54.53 4.66 10.74
CA ARG A 10 -53.51 3.70 11.20
C ARG A 10 -52.88 2.94 10.04
N GLU A 11 -53.68 2.49 9.07
CA GLU A 11 -53.18 1.83 7.84
C GLU A 11 -52.42 2.78 6.96
N ASN A 12 -52.85 4.01 6.78
CA ASN A 12 -52.13 5.04 6.02
C ASN A 12 -50.78 5.39 6.67
N TYR A 13 -50.76 5.48 8.01
CA TYR A 13 -49.51 5.72 8.75
C TYR A 13 -48.51 4.57 8.56
N LYS A 14 -48.98 3.31 8.68
CA LYS A 14 -48.13 2.14 8.44
C LYS A 14 -47.55 2.09 7.01
N ARG A 15 -48.41 2.37 6.01
CA ARG A 15 -48.02 2.41 4.60
C ARG A 15 -46.98 3.53 4.34
N ARG A 16 -47.19 4.70 4.92
CA ARG A 16 -46.28 5.83 4.84
C ARG A 16 -44.97 5.52 5.52
N TYR A 17 -44.97 4.95 6.71
CA TYR A 17 -43.79 4.52 7.45
C TYR A 17 -42.98 3.48 6.67
N ASN A 18 -43.61 2.43 6.16
CA ASN A 18 -42.98 1.41 5.38
C ASN A 18 -42.36 1.95 4.07
N ARG A 19 -43.00 2.91 3.44
CA ARG A 19 -42.47 3.58 2.23
C ARG A 19 -41.22 4.39 2.56
N VAL A 20 -41.29 5.19 3.61
CA VAL A 20 -40.15 5.99 4.07
C VAL A 20 -38.98 5.06 4.48
N LEU A 21 -39.29 4.03 5.28
CA LEU A 21 -38.28 3.06 5.71
C LEU A 21 -37.58 2.39 4.51
N ARG A 22 -38.35 1.89 3.54
CA ARG A 22 -37.78 1.29 2.32
C ARG A 22 -36.93 2.29 1.53
N SER A 23 -37.44 3.51 1.34
CA SER A 23 -36.67 4.56 0.65
C SER A 23 -35.35 4.86 1.35
N THR A 24 -35.35 4.98 2.68
CA THR A 24 -34.16 5.22 3.48
C THR A 24 -33.15 4.05 3.34
N ILE A 25 -33.63 2.81 3.43
CA ILE A 25 -32.78 1.62 3.25
C ILE A 25 -32.14 1.60 1.86
N TYR A 26 -32.93 1.84 0.80
CA TYR A 26 -32.37 1.90 -0.56
C TYR A 26 -31.35 3.02 -0.72
N THR A 27 -31.60 4.19 -0.17
CA THR A 27 -30.65 5.30 -0.20
C THR A 27 -29.33 4.93 0.51
N LEU A 28 -29.41 4.30 1.68
CA LEU A 28 -28.22 3.84 2.42
C LEU A 28 -27.44 2.79 1.65
N ILE A 29 -28.12 1.83 1.00
CA ILE A 29 -27.48 0.82 0.16
C ILE A 29 -26.75 1.47 -1.02
N VAL A 30 -27.38 2.43 -1.70
CA VAL A 30 -26.76 3.12 -2.83
C VAL A 30 -25.53 3.92 -2.38
N VAL A 31 -25.65 4.67 -1.27
CA VAL A 31 -24.51 5.42 -0.72
C VAL A 31 -23.38 4.49 -0.33
N ALA A 32 -23.66 3.38 0.33
CA ALA A 32 -22.66 2.38 0.70
C ALA A 32 -22.00 1.77 -0.54
N ALA A 33 -22.76 1.43 -1.57
CA ALA A 33 -22.23 0.87 -2.82
C ALA A 33 -21.29 1.87 -3.54
N VAL A 34 -21.67 3.14 -3.60
CA VAL A 34 -20.84 4.19 -4.18
C VAL A 34 -19.56 4.39 -3.36
N ALA A 35 -19.66 4.40 -2.03
CA ALA A 35 -18.49 4.52 -1.15
C ALA A 35 -17.49 3.37 -1.34
N VAL A 36 -17.99 2.12 -1.44
CA VAL A 36 -17.15 0.95 -1.72
C VAL A 36 -16.49 1.06 -3.10
N LEU A 37 -17.22 1.47 -4.13
CA LEU A 37 -16.67 1.68 -5.47
C LEU A 37 -15.54 2.71 -5.47
N VAL A 38 -15.75 3.85 -4.82
CA VAL A 38 -14.72 4.88 -4.70
C VAL A 38 -13.51 4.35 -3.93
N ALA A 39 -13.75 3.69 -2.81
CA ALA A 39 -12.67 3.12 -1.99
C ALA A 39 -11.81 2.12 -2.80
N THR A 40 -12.42 1.20 -3.56
CA THR A 40 -11.69 0.19 -4.36
C THR A 40 -10.85 0.80 -5.49
N ILE A 41 -11.26 1.95 -6.04
CA ILE A 41 -10.49 2.65 -7.09
C ILE A 41 -9.28 3.38 -6.52
N TRP A 42 -9.41 3.97 -5.33
CA TRP A 42 -8.36 4.81 -4.72
C TRP A 42 -7.47 4.07 -3.73
N MET A 43 -7.97 2.96 -3.18
CA MET A 43 -7.33 2.17 -2.14
C MET A 43 -7.23 0.68 -2.56
N PRO A 44 -6.36 0.34 -3.52
CA PRO A 44 -6.18 -1.06 -3.91
C PRO A 44 -5.68 -1.89 -2.73
N VAL A 45 -6.29 -3.07 -2.57
CA VAL A 45 -5.94 -4.06 -1.55
C VAL A 45 -5.02 -5.09 -2.19
N LEU A 46 -3.91 -5.39 -1.52
CA LEU A 46 -2.88 -6.29 -2.01
C LEU A 46 -2.60 -7.39 -0.98
N GLN A 47 -2.38 -8.61 -1.45
CA GLN A 47 -1.86 -9.69 -0.63
C GLN A 47 -0.35 -9.81 -0.85
N ILE A 48 0.41 -9.93 0.25
CA ILE A 48 1.85 -10.07 0.23
C ILE A 48 2.23 -11.52 -0.06
N TYR A 49 3.13 -11.72 -1.01
CA TYR A 49 3.72 -13.00 -1.34
C TYR A 49 5.24 -12.95 -1.17
N GLY A 50 5.78 -14.01 -0.54
CA GLY A 50 7.20 -14.15 -0.27
C GLY A 50 7.69 -13.35 0.94
N ALA A 51 8.98 -13.51 1.26
CA ALA A 51 9.59 -13.04 2.50
C ALA A 51 10.45 -11.78 2.34
N SER A 52 10.44 -11.13 1.18
CA SER A 52 11.38 -10.03 0.86
C SER A 52 11.18 -8.76 1.71
N MET A 53 10.04 -8.65 2.39
CA MET A 53 9.70 -7.51 3.25
C MET A 53 9.65 -7.88 4.73
N THR A 54 10.08 -9.10 5.10
CA THR A 54 10.22 -9.47 6.52
C THR A 54 11.34 -8.67 7.19
N PRO A 55 11.16 -8.27 8.45
CA PRO A 55 10.05 -8.59 9.37
C PRO A 55 8.84 -7.65 9.25
N THR A 56 8.91 -6.58 8.46
CA THR A 56 7.85 -5.55 8.38
C THR A 56 6.53 -6.12 7.85
N LEU A 57 6.60 -6.87 6.75
CA LEU A 57 5.45 -7.56 6.15
C LEU A 57 5.80 -9.05 5.95
N ASN A 58 4.87 -9.91 6.29
CA ASN A 58 5.01 -11.35 6.14
C ASN A 58 4.15 -11.87 4.97
N GLU A 59 4.52 -13.04 4.47
CA GLU A 59 3.70 -13.73 3.48
C GLU A 59 2.30 -14.01 4.01
N GLY A 60 1.29 -13.71 3.20
CA GLY A 60 -0.11 -13.83 3.56
C GLY A 60 -0.73 -12.55 4.16
N ASP A 61 0.08 -11.53 4.50
CA ASP A 61 -0.45 -10.25 4.96
C ASP A 61 -1.32 -9.61 3.87
N ILE A 62 -2.44 -9.01 4.27
CA ILE A 62 -3.28 -8.21 3.39
C ILE A 62 -3.10 -6.75 3.78
N VAL A 63 -2.70 -5.95 2.80
CA VAL A 63 -2.39 -4.54 3.00
C VAL A 63 -3.22 -3.66 2.08
N VAL A 64 -3.49 -2.45 2.55
CA VAL A 64 -4.16 -1.41 1.77
C VAL A 64 -3.11 -0.41 1.31
N SER A 65 -3.10 -0.15 0.01
CA SER A 65 -2.29 0.91 -0.57
C SER A 65 -3.15 2.10 -0.98
N VAL A 66 -2.53 3.27 -1.08
CA VAL A 66 -3.19 4.49 -1.56
C VAL A 66 -2.38 5.04 -2.72
N LYS A 67 -3.08 5.36 -3.80
CA LYS A 67 -2.49 6.06 -4.94
C LYS A 67 -1.98 7.43 -4.51
N GLY A 68 -0.79 7.78 -4.94
CA GLY A 68 -0.17 9.07 -4.64
C GLY A 68 0.95 9.36 -5.62
N SER A 69 1.52 10.53 -5.50
CA SER A 69 2.64 11.00 -6.33
C SER A 69 3.90 11.33 -5.52
N ASP A 70 3.78 11.46 -4.20
CA ASP A 70 4.92 11.73 -3.32
C ASP A 70 5.31 10.45 -2.56
N PHE A 71 6.45 9.88 -2.95
CA PHE A 71 7.02 8.68 -2.35
C PHE A 71 8.33 9.05 -1.63
N ALA A 72 8.20 9.39 -0.35
CA ALA A 72 9.35 9.73 0.48
C ALA A 72 10.18 8.49 0.85
N PRO A 73 11.50 8.64 1.08
CA PRO A 73 12.32 7.60 1.68
C PRO A 73 11.69 7.05 2.97
N GLY A 74 11.76 5.73 3.14
CA GLY A 74 11.12 5.01 4.23
C GLY A 74 9.73 4.46 3.89
N TYR A 75 9.03 5.00 2.88
CA TYR A 75 7.70 4.49 2.51
C TYR A 75 7.76 3.15 1.79
N LEU A 76 6.80 2.28 2.12
CA LEU A 76 6.59 1.04 1.39
C LEU A 76 5.72 1.31 0.16
N VAL A 77 6.20 0.91 -1.00
CA VAL A 77 5.50 1.10 -2.27
C VAL A 77 5.26 -0.23 -2.97
N ALA A 78 4.08 -0.37 -3.55
CA ALA A 78 3.75 -1.44 -4.47
C ALA A 78 3.97 -0.95 -5.91
N PHE A 79 4.65 -1.73 -6.74
CA PHE A 79 4.91 -1.36 -8.13
C PHE A 79 4.90 -2.57 -9.06
N TYR A 80 4.64 -2.31 -10.33
CA TYR A 80 4.65 -3.33 -11.38
C TYR A 80 6.08 -3.63 -11.85
N LEU A 81 6.43 -4.91 -11.86
CA LEU A 81 7.61 -5.43 -12.56
C LEU A 81 7.16 -6.54 -13.52
N GLY A 82 7.03 -6.19 -14.80
CA GLY A 82 6.36 -7.06 -15.76
C GLY A 82 4.91 -7.35 -15.35
N ASN A 83 4.57 -8.63 -15.19
CA ASN A 83 3.21 -9.06 -14.80
C ASN A 83 3.05 -9.29 -13.28
N LYS A 84 4.02 -8.85 -12.48
CA LYS A 84 4.00 -9.04 -11.02
C LYS A 84 3.93 -7.69 -10.32
N ILE A 85 3.26 -7.67 -9.17
CA ILE A 85 3.31 -6.53 -8.24
C ILE A 85 4.31 -6.91 -7.15
N LEU A 86 5.31 -6.06 -6.96
CA LEU A 86 6.29 -6.18 -5.89
C LEU A 86 6.05 -5.08 -4.86
N VAL A 87 6.34 -5.39 -3.59
CA VAL A 87 6.36 -4.40 -2.52
C VAL A 87 7.78 -4.24 -2.03
N LYS A 88 8.26 -3.00 -1.97
CA LYS A 88 9.60 -2.62 -1.53
C LYS A 88 9.55 -1.30 -0.78
N ARG A 89 10.62 -1.00 -0.05
CA ARG A 89 10.80 0.28 0.65
C ARG A 89 11.57 1.26 -0.23
N VAL A 90 11.10 2.49 -0.31
CA VAL A 90 11.81 3.59 -0.98
C VAL A 90 13.03 3.96 -0.13
N ILE A 91 14.20 3.93 -0.75
CA ILE A 91 15.49 4.27 -0.12
C ILE A 91 15.95 5.65 -0.55
N ALA A 92 15.86 5.95 -1.85
CA ALA A 92 16.31 7.21 -2.38
C ALA A 92 15.37 7.72 -3.48
N ARG A 93 15.33 9.05 -3.61
CA ARG A 93 14.56 9.80 -4.61
C ARG A 93 15.33 10.00 -5.90
N PRO A 94 14.67 10.44 -6.97
CA PRO A 94 15.34 10.87 -8.21
C PRO A 94 16.48 11.85 -7.93
N GLY A 95 17.63 11.65 -8.60
CA GLY A 95 18.81 12.50 -8.49
C GLY A 95 19.73 12.21 -7.31
N GLU A 96 19.27 11.47 -6.30
CA GLU A 96 20.11 11.12 -5.13
C GLU A 96 21.13 10.02 -5.47
N TRP A 97 22.23 10.01 -4.73
CA TRP A 97 23.27 9.00 -4.84
C TRP A 97 23.11 7.95 -3.76
N VAL A 98 23.15 6.70 -4.16
CA VAL A 98 23.09 5.55 -3.25
C VAL A 98 24.42 4.81 -3.30
N ASP A 99 25.00 4.56 -2.14
CA ASP A 99 26.16 3.69 -1.98
C ASP A 99 25.87 2.62 -0.93
N ILE A 100 26.49 1.45 -1.07
CA ILE A 100 26.30 0.31 -0.17
C ILE A 100 27.67 -0.31 0.09
N ASP A 101 28.06 -0.37 1.35
CA ASP A 101 29.32 -1.00 1.72
C ASP A 101 29.22 -2.54 1.78
N LYS A 102 30.34 -3.20 1.99
CA LYS A 102 30.44 -4.67 2.05
C LYS A 102 29.68 -5.28 3.23
N ASP A 103 29.42 -4.49 4.27
CA ASP A 103 28.67 -4.90 5.45
C ASP A 103 27.15 -4.69 5.26
N GLY A 104 26.74 -4.13 4.11
CA GLY A 104 25.36 -3.85 3.76
C GLY A 104 24.81 -2.56 4.39
N ASN A 105 25.69 -1.64 4.85
CA ASN A 105 25.24 -0.31 5.26
C ASN A 105 24.93 0.51 4.01
N VAL A 106 23.79 1.17 4.03
CA VAL A 106 23.32 2.01 2.93
C VAL A 106 23.59 3.48 3.26
N PHE A 107 24.10 4.19 2.27
CA PHE A 107 24.35 5.62 2.33
C PHE A 107 23.58 6.32 1.22
N VAL A 108 22.90 7.41 1.58
CA VAL A 108 22.22 8.29 0.61
C VAL A 108 22.89 9.65 0.66
N ASN A 109 23.44 10.11 -0.46
CA ASN A 109 24.21 11.34 -0.56
C ASN A 109 25.36 11.39 0.47
N ASN A 110 26.08 10.27 0.66
CA ASN A 110 27.14 10.04 1.64
C ASN A 110 26.69 10.12 3.12
N VAL A 111 25.39 10.15 3.40
CA VAL A 111 24.84 10.11 4.76
C VAL A 111 24.36 8.69 5.06
N PRO A 112 24.81 8.07 6.17
CA PRO A 112 24.35 6.72 6.52
C PRO A 112 22.86 6.72 6.81
N LEU A 113 22.14 5.77 6.19
CA LEU A 113 20.71 5.61 6.40
C LEU A 113 20.45 4.88 7.74
N ASN A 114 19.57 5.43 8.55
CA ASN A 114 19.10 4.76 9.75
C ASN A 114 17.95 3.79 9.40
N GLU A 115 18.16 2.50 9.64
CA GLU A 115 17.27 1.44 9.18
C GLU A 115 16.82 0.51 10.33
N PRO A 116 16.06 1.02 11.30
CA PRO A 116 15.63 0.24 12.47
C PRO A 116 14.67 -0.90 12.14
N TYR A 117 14.10 -0.91 10.95
CA TYR A 117 13.16 -1.92 10.45
C TYR A 117 13.84 -3.22 9.97
N LEU A 118 15.17 -3.22 9.84
CA LEU A 118 15.89 -4.40 9.37
C LEU A 118 16.12 -5.41 10.50
N ALA A 119 15.92 -6.69 10.20
CA ALA A 119 16.38 -7.78 11.07
C ALA A 119 17.92 -8.00 10.96
N GLY A 120 18.49 -7.67 9.80
CA GLY A 120 19.93 -7.80 9.55
C GLY A 120 20.32 -7.08 8.27
N LYS A 121 21.53 -6.54 8.25
CA LYS A 121 22.13 -5.93 7.06
C LYS A 121 22.83 -6.99 6.21
N ALA A 122 22.77 -6.85 4.90
CA ALA A 122 23.50 -7.68 3.96
C ALA A 122 23.70 -6.93 2.66
N PHE A 123 24.87 -7.09 2.04
CA PHE A 123 25.14 -6.57 0.71
C PHE A 123 24.21 -7.21 -0.34
N GLY A 124 23.90 -8.51 -0.17
CA GLY A 124 23.03 -9.27 -1.05
C GLY A 124 23.53 -9.35 -2.48
N ASP A 125 22.63 -9.70 -3.41
CA ASP A 125 22.94 -9.73 -4.84
C ASP A 125 22.91 -8.32 -5.41
N CYS A 126 24.09 -7.70 -5.55
CA CYS A 126 24.28 -6.37 -6.11
C CYS A 126 25.09 -6.47 -7.39
N ASN A 127 24.47 -6.16 -8.53
CA ASN A 127 25.15 -6.17 -9.84
C ASN A 127 25.07 -4.81 -10.56
N ILE A 128 24.67 -3.76 -9.85
CA ILE A 128 24.80 -2.36 -10.30
C ILE A 128 26.16 -1.80 -9.91
N GLU A 129 26.61 -0.78 -10.63
CA GLU A 129 27.80 0.00 -10.25
C GLU A 129 27.46 0.94 -9.09
N LEU A 130 28.27 0.93 -8.06
CA LEU A 130 28.15 1.81 -6.89
C LEU A 130 29.33 2.81 -6.87
N PRO A 131 29.13 4.05 -6.44
CA PRO A 131 27.85 4.64 -6.05
C PRO A 131 26.89 4.84 -7.24
N TYR A 132 25.62 4.57 -7.03
CA TYR A 132 24.57 4.63 -8.06
C TYR A 132 23.78 5.92 -7.96
N GLN A 133 23.73 6.72 -9.03
CA GLN A 133 22.83 7.87 -9.11
C GLN A 133 21.46 7.43 -9.57
N VAL A 134 20.43 7.73 -8.79
CA VAL A 134 19.05 7.43 -9.13
C VAL A 134 18.62 8.31 -10.30
N PRO A 135 18.21 7.75 -11.45
CA PRO A 135 17.81 8.53 -12.60
C PRO A 135 16.56 9.40 -12.31
N ASP A 136 16.39 10.48 -13.08
CA ASP A 136 15.23 11.33 -12.99
C ASP A 136 13.92 10.53 -13.19
N GLY A 137 12.90 10.85 -12.39
CA GLY A 137 11.60 10.18 -12.40
C GLY A 137 11.61 8.73 -11.86
N LYS A 138 12.74 8.26 -11.31
CA LYS A 138 12.84 6.92 -10.74
C LYS A 138 13.15 6.96 -9.24
N PHE A 139 12.79 5.90 -8.55
CA PHE A 139 13.05 5.69 -7.14
C PHE A 139 13.96 4.46 -6.96
N PHE A 140 14.88 4.56 -6.01
CA PHE A 140 15.66 3.41 -5.58
C PHE A 140 14.92 2.70 -4.45
N VAL A 141 14.63 1.43 -4.64
CA VAL A 141 13.84 0.66 -3.68
C VAL A 141 14.58 -0.58 -3.22
N MET A 142 14.43 -0.96 -1.95
CA MET A 142 15.02 -2.15 -1.37
C MET A 142 13.98 -2.93 -0.55
N GLY A 143 14.22 -4.25 -0.42
CA GLY A 143 13.46 -5.08 0.50
C GLY A 143 14.00 -4.98 1.92
N ASP A 144 13.16 -5.20 2.92
CA ASP A 144 13.60 -5.22 4.31
C ASP A 144 14.39 -6.49 4.64
N HIS A 145 14.17 -7.58 3.90
CA HIS A 145 15.01 -8.79 3.98
C HIS A 145 16.19 -8.72 2.99
N ARG A 146 17.24 -8.06 3.40
CA ARG A 146 18.38 -7.67 2.55
C ARG A 146 19.08 -8.80 1.81
N SER A 147 19.13 -10.01 2.39
CA SER A 147 19.90 -11.13 1.83
C SER A 147 19.24 -11.82 0.64
N THR A 148 17.89 -11.73 0.49
CA THR A 148 17.14 -12.50 -0.51
C THR A 148 16.25 -11.64 -1.40
N SER A 149 16.35 -10.32 -1.31
CA SER A 149 15.47 -9.41 -2.01
C SER A 149 15.95 -9.11 -3.43
N VAL A 150 15.13 -9.39 -4.44
CA VAL A 150 15.33 -8.87 -5.80
C VAL A 150 14.75 -7.47 -5.85
N GLU A 151 15.61 -6.48 -6.12
CA GLU A 151 15.29 -5.06 -5.96
C GLU A 151 16.23 -4.16 -6.77
N SER A 152 16.29 -2.85 -6.50
CA SER A 152 17.09 -1.89 -7.28
C SER A 152 18.59 -2.15 -7.30
N ARG A 153 19.14 -2.96 -6.38
CA ARG A 153 20.52 -3.47 -6.46
C ARG A 153 20.76 -4.41 -7.65
N SER A 154 19.70 -4.94 -8.22
CA SER A 154 19.77 -5.78 -9.42
C SER A 154 19.38 -4.98 -10.66
N THR A 155 20.19 -5.10 -11.72
CA THR A 155 19.91 -4.52 -13.04
C THR A 155 18.57 -5.02 -13.63
N ALA A 156 18.05 -6.16 -13.16
CA ALA A 156 16.75 -6.68 -13.56
C ALA A 156 15.58 -5.80 -13.08
N VAL A 157 15.76 -5.07 -12.00
CA VAL A 157 14.77 -4.11 -11.46
C VAL A 157 15.21 -2.68 -11.74
N GLY A 158 16.45 -2.35 -11.35
CA GLY A 158 16.99 -0.99 -11.48
C GLY A 158 16.15 0.04 -10.71
N GLY A 159 16.18 1.28 -11.17
CA GLY A 159 15.31 2.32 -10.63
C GLY A 159 13.86 2.11 -11.07
N VAL A 160 12.93 2.18 -10.12
CA VAL A 160 11.49 2.04 -10.35
C VAL A 160 10.91 3.38 -10.78
N ALA A 161 10.31 3.44 -11.97
CA ALA A 161 9.68 4.65 -12.47
C ALA A 161 8.38 4.96 -11.69
N GLN A 162 8.07 6.24 -11.55
CA GLN A 162 6.87 6.69 -10.82
C GLN A 162 5.59 6.09 -11.39
N GLU A 163 5.51 5.93 -12.70
CA GLU A 163 4.34 5.36 -13.40
C GLU A 163 4.14 3.86 -13.12
N GLN A 164 5.19 3.17 -12.69
CA GLN A 164 5.10 1.77 -12.30
C GLN A 164 4.52 1.61 -10.89
N ILE A 165 4.53 2.68 -10.08
CA ILE A 165 4.07 2.61 -8.69
C ILE A 165 2.55 2.61 -8.64
N VAL A 166 2.00 1.53 -8.10
CA VAL A 166 0.56 1.36 -7.86
C VAL A 166 0.08 2.27 -6.72
N GLY A 167 0.89 2.38 -5.67
CA GLY A 167 0.61 3.20 -4.51
C GLY A 167 1.52 2.93 -3.33
N LYS A 168 1.38 3.78 -2.31
CA LYS A 168 2.05 3.65 -1.01
C LYS A 168 1.23 2.71 -0.13
N ILE A 169 1.88 1.75 0.54
CA ILE A 169 1.25 0.92 1.56
C ILE A 169 1.04 1.78 2.81
N LEU A 170 -0.18 1.81 3.32
CA LEU A 170 -0.51 2.57 4.52
C LEU A 170 -0.87 1.68 5.69
N PHE A 171 -1.60 0.60 5.43
CA PHE A 171 -2.29 -0.12 6.48
C PHE A 171 -2.29 -1.63 6.22
N ARG A 172 -2.03 -2.42 7.25
CA ARG A 172 -2.24 -3.87 7.23
C ARG A 172 -3.59 -4.18 7.84
N VAL A 173 -4.44 -4.88 7.08
CA VAL A 173 -5.80 -5.25 7.49
C VAL A 173 -5.90 -6.71 7.94
N TRP A 174 -4.97 -7.55 7.54
CA TRP A 174 -4.88 -8.94 7.94
C TRP A 174 -3.40 -9.35 8.09
N PRO A 175 -3.05 -10.18 9.09
CA PRO A 175 -3.91 -10.77 10.13
C PRO A 175 -4.34 -9.75 11.19
N LEU A 176 -5.49 -10.00 11.85
CA LEU A 176 -6.09 -9.07 12.80
C LEU A 176 -5.23 -8.77 14.04
N ASN A 177 -4.35 -9.70 14.44
CA ASN A 177 -3.41 -9.50 15.54
C ASN A 177 -2.29 -8.47 15.20
N CYS A 178 -2.10 -8.19 13.90
CA CYS A 178 -1.13 -7.21 13.40
C CYS A 178 -1.82 -6.05 12.66
N PHE A 179 -3.12 -5.86 12.89
CA PHE A 179 -3.89 -4.77 12.28
C PHE A 179 -3.35 -3.40 12.68
N GLY A 180 -3.03 -2.57 11.71
CA GLY A 180 -2.49 -1.23 12.00
C GLY A 180 -1.74 -0.60 10.82
N PRO A 181 -1.22 0.63 11.03
CA PRO A 181 -0.37 1.28 10.06
C PRO A 181 0.92 0.47 9.85
N VAL A 182 1.48 0.57 8.66
CA VAL A 182 2.75 -0.06 8.29
C VAL A 182 3.77 1.04 8.07
N GLU A 183 4.84 1.02 8.89
CA GLU A 183 5.95 1.99 8.86
C GLU A 183 7.26 1.34 8.42
#